data_4ef6b7c90b0f7eac18d2ec9368663a56
#
_entry.id   4ef6b7c90b0f7eac18d2ec9368663a56
#
_cell.length_a   1.000
_cell.length_b   1.000
_cell.length_c   1.000
_cell.angle_alpha   90.00
_cell.angle_beta   90.00
_cell.angle_gamma   90.00
#
_symmetry.space_group_name_H-M   'P 1'
#
loop_
_entity.id
_entity.type
_entity.pdbx_description
1 polymer ?
#
loop_
_entity_poly.entity_id
_entity_poly.type
_entity_poly.pdbx_seq_one_letter_code
_entity_poly.pdbx_strand_id
1 'polypeptide(L)'
;MAFTKINTRSPFFVSQTEVVGETITVHLFLWNESGSEPSTPTKILSKPIPSSTVLTVDFDISPYINAYIEHTVFTPVSTLTATDEDSYSYCRVRVYKSSSSANLQNLYFIGYKGYGYFEDGMNPVGQVNIMLDEGEYYCKTNSNNGGLYYHQDDAAAWSATHVSLDGTTASVTNALTLDNGYIPYIPTTHLNTGGSILTIKKDTVIQRTFTFREVCEPKYTPLVCDFVNRYGVWQTIIFFKVSKSKIAIENIAFNMMPTDVDYSTSKNIRQTFNTNGQESITVNTGWVLEHYSEVMQQLLLSNTIRLDNRPVIAVTKSLDMFTSINERNINYTLDFNYANPIINNIQ
;
A
#
# COMPACT_ATOMS: atom_id res chain seq x y z
N MET A 1 14.47 21.51 3.33
CA MET A 1 14.05 21.23 4.72
C MET A 1 13.99 19.73 4.88
N ALA A 2 14.48 19.18 5.99
CA ALA A 2 14.36 17.74 6.22
C ALA A 2 12.94 17.42 6.71
N PHE A 3 12.26 16.48 6.08
CA PHE A 3 10.97 15.95 6.51
C PHE A 3 11.19 14.68 7.32
N THR A 4 10.52 14.57 8.46
CA THR A 4 10.53 13.31 9.23
C THR A 4 9.46 12.37 8.68
N LYS A 5 9.87 11.14 8.31
CA LYS A 5 8.91 10.11 7.85
C LYS A 5 8.07 9.59 9.00
N ILE A 6 6.79 9.36 8.72
CA ILE A 6 5.85 8.74 9.65
C ILE A 6 4.95 7.72 8.95
N ASN A 7 4.61 6.63 9.66
CA ASN A 7 3.60 5.67 9.27
C ASN A 7 2.22 6.14 9.73
N THR A 8 1.31 6.40 8.80
CA THR A 8 0.02 7.00 9.16
C THR A 8 -1.02 6.02 9.69
N ARG A 9 -0.79 4.71 9.58
CA ARG A 9 -1.62 3.67 10.20
C ARG A 9 -1.15 3.29 11.62
N SER A 10 -0.02 3.87 12.06
CA SER A 10 0.47 3.77 13.43
C SER A 10 0.34 5.13 14.13
N PRO A 11 0.07 5.19 15.45
CA PRO A 11 -0.05 6.46 16.16
C PRO A 11 1.24 7.28 16.08
N PHE A 12 1.11 8.58 15.87
CA PHE A 12 2.23 9.50 15.92
C PHE A 12 1.82 10.80 16.63
N PHE A 13 2.45 11.07 17.76
CA PHE A 13 2.07 12.19 18.62
C PHE A 13 2.99 13.38 18.47
N VAL A 14 2.39 14.56 18.38
CA VAL A 14 3.06 15.84 18.59
C VAL A 14 2.71 16.29 19.99
N SER A 15 3.73 16.47 20.82
CA SER A 15 3.59 16.80 22.24
C SER A 15 3.99 18.26 22.50
N GLN A 16 3.23 18.94 23.33
CA GLN A 16 3.54 20.29 23.82
C GLN A 16 3.32 20.36 25.32
N THR A 17 4.33 20.86 26.04
CA THR A 17 4.26 21.09 27.47
C THR A 17 4.08 22.59 27.72
N GLU A 18 3.05 22.97 28.41
CA GLU A 18 2.75 24.37 28.74
C GLU A 18 2.15 24.55 30.15
N VAL A 19 2.08 25.79 30.58
CA VAL A 19 1.54 26.17 31.88
C VAL A 19 0.01 26.17 31.86
N VAL A 20 -0.50 26.06 33.03
CA VAL A 20 -1.91 26.07 33.42
C VAL A 20 -2.74 27.19 32.77
N GLY A 21 -3.95 26.80 32.34
CA GLY A 21 -4.96 27.74 31.82
C GLY A 21 -4.81 28.06 30.33
N GLU A 22 -3.79 27.49 29.66
CA GLU A 22 -3.61 27.65 28.22
C GLU A 22 -4.42 26.61 27.44
N THR A 23 -4.84 26.99 26.23
CA THR A 23 -5.32 26.07 25.22
C THR A 23 -4.26 25.90 24.16
N ILE A 24 -3.84 24.66 23.92
CA ILE A 24 -2.89 24.33 22.86
C ILE A 24 -3.67 24.05 21.60
N THR A 25 -3.26 24.68 20.51
CA THR A 25 -3.86 24.52 19.19
C THR A 25 -2.80 24.07 18.20
N VAL A 26 -3.10 22.99 17.49
CA VAL A 26 -2.23 22.41 16.45
C VAL A 26 -2.88 22.63 15.10
N HIS A 27 -2.19 23.34 14.23
CA HIS A 27 -2.57 23.58 12.84
C HIS A 27 -1.84 22.59 11.94
N LEU A 28 -2.59 21.77 11.20
CA LEU A 28 -2.09 20.83 10.22
C LEU A 28 -2.28 21.39 8.81
N PHE A 29 -1.19 21.48 8.06
CA PHE A 29 -1.17 21.85 6.65
C PHE A 29 -0.78 20.61 5.85
N LEU A 30 -1.67 20.11 5.00
CA LEU A 30 -1.49 18.87 4.24
C LEU A 30 -1.47 19.18 2.76
N TRP A 31 -0.52 18.60 2.01
CA TRP A 31 -0.41 18.74 0.55
C TRP A 31 0.31 17.53 -0.07
N ASN A 32 0.11 17.33 -1.37
CA ASN A 32 0.80 16.34 -2.19
C ASN A 32 2.02 16.96 -2.89
N GLU A 33 2.86 16.18 -3.49
CA GLU A 33 4.08 16.64 -4.18
C GLU A 33 3.79 17.65 -5.29
N SER A 34 2.74 17.43 -6.09
CA SER A 34 2.31 18.35 -7.15
C SER A 34 1.73 19.66 -6.62
N GLY A 35 1.38 19.68 -5.33
CA GLY A 35 0.81 20.82 -4.65
C GLY A 35 1.85 21.70 -3.95
N SER A 36 1.48 22.94 -3.70
CA SER A 36 2.21 23.82 -2.79
C SER A 36 1.61 23.74 -1.39
N GLU A 37 2.42 24.03 -0.38
CA GLU A 37 1.93 24.17 0.99
C GLU A 37 0.75 25.15 1.05
N PRO A 38 -0.42 24.74 1.60
CA PRO A 38 -1.57 25.61 1.70
C PRO A 38 -1.31 26.78 2.67
N SER A 39 -1.85 27.96 2.35
CA SER A 39 -1.74 29.14 3.20
C SER A 39 -2.61 29.06 4.46
N THR A 40 -3.66 28.26 4.42
CA THR A 40 -4.59 28.02 5.53
C THR A 40 -4.47 26.58 6.01
N PRO A 41 -4.62 26.31 7.32
CA PRO A 41 -4.54 24.97 7.85
C PRO A 41 -5.68 24.09 7.32
N THR A 42 -5.36 22.87 6.91
CA THR A 42 -6.33 21.87 6.46
C THR A 42 -7.17 21.34 7.63
N LYS A 43 -6.54 21.24 8.82
CA LYS A 43 -7.19 20.82 10.07
C LYS A 43 -6.63 21.63 11.24
N ILE A 44 -7.48 21.86 12.25
CA ILE A 44 -7.11 22.51 13.51
C ILE A 44 -7.58 21.61 14.65
N LEU A 45 -6.66 21.29 15.54
CA LEU A 45 -6.91 20.49 16.74
C LEU A 45 -6.64 21.35 17.95
N SER A 46 -7.48 21.28 18.99
CA SER A 46 -7.31 22.07 20.21
C SER A 46 -7.56 21.22 21.44
N LYS A 47 -6.71 21.38 22.45
CA LYS A 47 -6.88 20.78 23.78
C LYS A 47 -6.57 21.81 24.87
N PRO A 48 -7.47 22.01 25.85
CA PRO A 48 -7.19 22.88 27.00
C PRO A 48 -6.29 22.18 28.01
N ILE A 49 -5.43 22.92 28.69
CA ILE A 49 -4.64 22.44 29.80
C ILE A 49 -5.42 22.76 31.09
N PRO A 50 -5.79 21.74 31.88
CA PRO A 50 -6.51 21.96 33.14
C PRO A 50 -5.70 22.76 34.17
N SER A 51 -6.38 23.45 35.05
CA SER A 51 -5.88 24.56 35.88
C SER A 51 -4.99 24.20 37.09
N SER A 52 -4.30 23.06 37.16
CA SER A 52 -3.59 22.73 38.40
C SER A 52 -2.06 22.50 38.32
N THR A 53 -1.50 22.19 37.12
CA THR A 53 -0.06 21.89 36.97
C THR A 53 0.42 22.10 35.53
N VAL A 54 1.74 22.22 35.34
CA VAL A 54 2.36 22.07 34.01
C VAL A 54 2.02 20.69 33.47
N LEU A 55 1.41 20.59 32.29
CA LEU A 55 0.98 19.37 31.67
C LEU A 55 1.46 19.29 30.23
N THR A 56 1.87 18.09 29.82
CA THR A 56 2.12 17.78 28.41
C THR A 56 0.81 17.33 27.77
N VAL A 57 0.49 17.92 26.64
CA VAL A 57 -0.67 17.58 25.83
C VAL A 57 -0.19 16.96 24.53
N ASP A 58 -0.72 15.77 24.24
CA ASP A 58 -0.37 14.98 23.07
C ASP A 58 -1.48 15.04 22.03
N PHE A 59 -1.09 15.22 20.76
CA PHE A 59 -1.98 15.23 19.60
C PHE A 59 -1.55 14.13 18.63
N ASP A 60 -2.40 13.12 18.44
CA ASP A 60 -2.20 12.16 17.37
C ASP A 60 -2.55 12.81 16.02
N ILE A 61 -1.55 12.98 15.17
CA ILE A 61 -1.72 13.59 13.84
C ILE A 61 -1.89 12.55 12.74
N SER A 62 -1.54 11.28 13.00
CA SER A 62 -1.52 10.21 12.00
C SER A 62 -2.89 9.95 11.34
N PRO A 63 -4.05 9.96 12.04
CA PRO A 63 -5.34 9.71 11.40
C PRO A 63 -5.71 10.77 10.36
N TYR A 64 -5.31 12.02 10.58
CA TYR A 64 -5.63 13.13 9.67
C TYR A 64 -4.80 13.04 8.39
N ILE A 65 -3.52 12.68 8.49
CA ILE A 65 -2.66 12.45 7.34
C ILE A 65 -3.12 11.20 6.59
N ASN A 66 -3.46 10.12 7.31
CA ASN A 66 -3.97 8.88 6.73
C ASN A 66 -5.25 9.09 5.91
N ALA A 67 -6.15 9.94 6.39
CA ALA A 67 -7.38 10.28 5.68
C ALA A 67 -7.15 11.16 4.44
N TYR A 68 -6.03 11.88 4.38
CA TYR A 68 -5.69 12.74 3.25
C TYR A 68 -5.06 11.97 2.09
N ILE A 69 -4.31 10.89 2.37
CA ILE A 69 -3.68 10.05 1.36
C ILE A 69 -4.74 9.16 0.70
N GLU A 70 -4.87 9.22 -0.62
CA GLU A 70 -5.72 8.33 -1.39
C GLU A 70 -4.87 7.56 -2.41
N HIS A 71 -4.78 6.24 -2.23
CA HIS A 71 -4.13 5.38 -3.22
C HIS A 71 -5.06 5.21 -4.43
N THR A 72 -4.68 5.77 -5.55
CA THR A 72 -5.38 5.64 -6.82
C THR A 72 -4.98 4.37 -7.56
N VAL A 73 -4.99 4.39 -8.88
CA VAL A 73 -4.58 3.24 -9.68
C VAL A 73 -3.06 3.20 -9.79
N PHE A 74 -2.47 2.06 -9.38
CA PHE A 74 -1.06 1.83 -9.64
C PHE A 74 -0.79 1.66 -11.14
N THR A 75 0.19 2.39 -11.65
CA THR A 75 0.67 2.24 -13.03
C THR A 75 2.10 1.74 -12.99
N PRO A 76 2.39 0.54 -13.54
CA PRO A 76 3.74 0.00 -13.56
C PRO A 76 4.73 0.95 -14.22
N VAL A 77 5.90 1.11 -13.63
CA VAL A 77 6.95 2.03 -14.09
C VAL A 77 7.77 1.36 -15.18
N SER A 78 7.93 2.05 -16.30
CA SER A 78 8.81 1.60 -17.41
C SER A 78 10.18 2.27 -17.41
N THR A 79 10.31 3.40 -16.73
CA THR A 79 11.54 4.21 -16.66
C THR A 79 12.05 4.28 -15.24
N LEU A 80 13.37 4.40 -15.10
CA LEU A 80 14.00 4.71 -13.84
C LEU A 80 13.68 6.15 -13.45
N THR A 81 13.20 6.37 -12.22
CA THR A 81 12.81 7.67 -11.66
C THR A 81 11.48 8.24 -12.20
N ALA A 82 10.37 7.60 -11.85
CA ALA A 82 9.05 8.23 -11.91
C ALA A 82 8.64 8.65 -10.49
N THR A 83 7.88 9.74 -10.38
CA THR A 83 7.24 10.14 -9.12
C THR A 83 5.92 9.40 -8.91
N ASP A 84 5.51 9.24 -7.66
CA ASP A 84 4.16 8.80 -7.29
C ASP A 84 3.59 9.72 -6.22
N GLU A 85 2.69 10.59 -6.65
CA GLU A 85 2.10 11.61 -5.79
C GLU A 85 1.02 11.07 -4.84
N ASP A 86 0.53 9.86 -5.11
CA ASP A 86 -0.62 9.29 -4.43
C ASP A 86 -0.25 8.42 -3.21
N SER A 87 1.02 8.06 -3.08
CA SER A 87 1.48 7.16 -2.01
C SER A 87 1.85 7.87 -0.72
N TYR A 88 1.99 9.20 -0.73
CA TYR A 88 2.40 9.97 0.44
C TYR A 88 1.81 11.38 0.47
N SER A 89 1.88 12.02 1.63
CA SER A 89 1.48 13.41 1.82
C SER A 89 2.48 14.13 2.69
N TYR A 90 2.80 15.35 2.30
CA TYR A 90 3.53 16.27 3.15
C TYR A 90 2.61 16.86 4.21
N CYS A 91 3.15 17.03 5.42
CA CYS A 91 2.46 17.65 6.53
C CYS A 91 3.36 18.65 7.24
N ARG A 92 2.90 19.87 7.36
CA ARG A 92 3.49 20.84 8.29
C ARG A 92 2.60 20.99 9.50
N VAL A 93 3.21 20.95 10.67
CA VAL A 93 2.56 21.12 11.95
C VAL A 93 3.04 22.40 12.60
N ARG A 94 2.11 23.29 12.93
CA ARG A 94 2.37 24.48 13.74
C ARG A 94 1.60 24.38 15.04
N VAL A 95 2.30 24.63 16.16
CA VAL A 95 1.71 24.58 17.49
C VAL A 95 1.63 25.98 18.06
N TYR A 96 0.47 26.34 18.56
CA TYR A 96 0.18 27.63 19.17
C TYR A 96 -0.39 27.46 20.58
N LYS A 97 -0.29 28.49 21.40
CA LYS A 97 -0.99 28.61 22.67
C LYS A 97 -1.94 29.80 22.69
N SER A 98 -3.00 29.73 23.48
CA SER A 98 -4.06 30.73 23.52
C SER A 98 -3.58 32.15 23.92
N SER A 99 -2.54 32.24 24.73
CA SER A 99 -1.98 33.53 25.17
C SER A 99 -1.01 34.19 24.18
N SER A 100 -0.66 33.52 23.09
CA SER A 100 0.36 33.97 22.13
C SER A 100 0.01 33.60 20.71
N SER A 101 0.15 34.57 19.80
CA SER A 101 0.09 34.28 18.35
C SER A 101 1.40 33.71 17.79
N ALA A 102 2.45 33.65 18.61
CA ALA A 102 3.74 33.11 18.20
C ALA A 102 3.66 31.56 18.06
N ASN A 103 4.30 31.06 17.02
CA ASN A 103 4.41 29.62 16.76
C ASN A 103 5.40 29.00 17.75
N LEU A 104 4.94 28.06 18.58
CA LEU A 104 5.79 27.34 19.55
C LEU A 104 6.65 26.29 18.90
N GLN A 105 6.07 25.56 17.93
CA GLN A 105 6.75 24.53 17.16
C GLN A 105 6.37 24.64 15.69
N ASN A 106 7.31 24.28 14.81
CA ASN A 106 7.12 24.22 13.38
C ASN A 106 7.83 22.98 12.87
N LEU A 107 7.05 21.91 12.66
CA LEU A 107 7.54 20.58 12.34
C LEU A 107 7.09 20.17 10.93
N TYR A 108 7.92 19.43 10.24
CA TYR A 108 7.65 18.96 8.90
C TYR A 108 7.72 17.43 8.84
N PHE A 109 6.67 16.82 8.29
CA PHE A 109 6.53 15.39 8.18
C PHE A 109 6.18 14.99 6.75
N ILE A 110 6.61 13.78 6.38
CA ILE A 110 6.12 13.07 5.21
C ILE A 110 5.44 11.80 5.69
N GLY A 111 4.15 11.69 5.45
CA GLY A 111 3.33 10.56 5.86
C GLY A 111 3.14 9.56 4.73
N TYR A 112 3.36 8.28 5.02
CA TYR A 112 3.03 7.16 4.16
C TYR A 112 1.94 6.32 4.83
N LYS A 113 1.05 5.70 4.05
CA LYS A 113 -0.06 4.85 4.56
C LYS A 113 0.44 3.50 5.09
N GLY A 114 1.64 3.50 5.65
CA GLY A 114 2.31 2.37 6.25
C GLY A 114 1.89 2.11 7.70
N TYR A 115 2.38 0.98 8.23
CA TYR A 115 2.20 0.58 9.63
C TYR A 115 3.48 -0.06 10.18
N GLY A 116 3.68 0.05 11.50
CA GLY A 116 4.65 -0.73 12.24
C GLY A 116 3.99 -1.90 12.93
N TYR A 117 4.74 -2.95 13.19
CA TYR A 117 4.28 -4.00 14.10
C TYR A 117 4.31 -3.49 15.54
N PHE A 118 3.43 -4.00 16.39
CA PHE A 118 3.33 -3.56 17.79
C PHE A 118 4.67 -3.75 18.55
N GLU A 119 5.40 -4.80 18.22
CA GLU A 119 6.70 -5.14 18.82
C GLU A 119 7.82 -4.15 18.47
N ASP A 120 7.69 -3.45 17.34
CA ASP A 120 8.67 -2.47 16.86
C ASP A 120 8.51 -1.09 17.54
N GLY A 121 7.49 -0.90 18.35
CA GLY A 121 7.19 0.35 19.03
C GLY A 121 6.11 1.19 18.35
N MET A 122 5.91 2.41 18.87
CA MET A 122 4.73 3.21 18.54
C MET A 122 4.65 3.63 17.07
N ASN A 123 5.76 4.07 16.47
CA ASN A 123 5.82 4.42 15.06
C ASN A 123 7.22 4.16 14.50
N PRO A 124 7.54 2.88 14.24
CA PRO A 124 8.90 2.48 13.86
C PRO A 124 9.16 2.80 12.38
N VAL A 125 9.11 4.07 12.03
CA VAL A 125 9.37 4.46 10.64
C VAL A 125 10.78 4.18 10.24
N GLY A 126 11.68 4.09 11.19
CA GLY A 126 13.08 3.89 10.92
C GLY A 126 13.58 4.68 9.70
N GLN A 127 14.82 4.77 9.48
CA GLN A 127 15.39 5.45 8.30
C GLN A 127 15.32 4.55 7.05
N VAL A 128 14.16 3.93 6.79
CA VAL A 128 14.01 3.05 5.64
C VAL A 128 13.79 3.89 4.39
N ASN A 129 14.84 4.05 3.63
CA ASN A 129 14.83 4.80 2.38
C ASN A 129 14.37 3.95 1.19
N ILE A 130 14.35 2.62 1.34
CA ILE A 130 13.95 1.66 0.31
C ILE A 130 12.75 0.88 0.84
N MET A 131 11.60 1.04 0.19
CA MET A 131 10.31 0.63 0.73
C MET A 131 9.87 -0.75 0.22
N LEU A 132 10.80 -1.69 0.20
CA LEU A 132 10.58 -3.10 -0.10
C LEU A 132 11.54 -3.92 0.77
N ASP A 133 11.10 -5.08 1.25
CA ASP A 133 11.97 -5.99 2.00
C ASP A 133 12.93 -6.72 1.07
N GLU A 134 14.16 -6.98 1.53
CA GLU A 134 15.14 -7.72 0.74
C GLU A 134 14.65 -9.13 0.47
N GLY A 135 14.90 -9.60 -0.76
CA GLY A 135 14.51 -10.95 -1.13
C GLY A 135 14.51 -11.20 -2.63
N GLU A 136 14.00 -12.37 -2.98
CA GLU A 136 13.78 -12.79 -4.36
C GLU A 136 12.29 -12.67 -4.69
N TYR A 137 11.97 -11.92 -5.74
CA TYR A 137 10.63 -11.66 -6.22
C TYR A 137 10.43 -12.26 -7.61
N TYR A 138 9.21 -12.71 -7.88
CA TYR A 138 8.87 -13.35 -9.14
C TYR A 138 8.06 -12.41 -10.02
N CYS A 139 8.50 -12.27 -11.26
CA CYS A 139 7.92 -11.39 -12.26
C CYS A 139 7.46 -12.21 -13.48
N LYS A 140 6.47 -11.69 -14.20
CA LYS A 140 6.02 -12.29 -15.45
C LYS A 140 7.02 -11.99 -16.56
N THR A 141 7.33 -12.98 -17.40
CA THR A 141 8.21 -12.82 -18.55
C THR A 141 7.70 -11.72 -19.48
N ASN A 142 8.63 -10.92 -19.98
CA ASN A 142 8.37 -9.85 -20.96
C ASN A 142 7.33 -8.82 -20.51
N SER A 143 7.33 -8.44 -19.23
CA SER A 143 6.39 -7.48 -18.67
C SER A 143 7.03 -6.63 -17.59
N ASN A 144 6.71 -5.34 -17.58
CA ASN A 144 7.02 -4.46 -16.44
C ASN A 144 5.97 -4.70 -15.36
N ASN A 145 6.35 -5.44 -14.33
CA ASN A 145 5.41 -5.93 -13.33
C ASN A 145 5.37 -5.12 -12.04
N GLY A 146 5.97 -3.96 -11.99
CA GLY A 146 5.97 -3.13 -10.80
C GLY A 146 7.24 -2.34 -10.60
N GLY A 147 7.26 -1.57 -9.54
CA GLY A 147 8.39 -0.75 -9.16
C GLY A 147 8.62 -0.74 -7.67
N LEU A 148 9.86 -0.53 -7.30
CA LEU A 148 10.33 -0.36 -5.95
C LEU A 148 10.37 1.13 -5.63
N TYR A 149 9.72 1.51 -4.53
CA TYR A 149 9.74 2.89 -4.04
C TYR A 149 11.01 3.18 -3.25
N TYR A 150 11.52 4.38 -3.43
CA TYR A 150 12.60 4.93 -2.62
C TYR A 150 12.28 6.37 -2.17
N HIS A 151 12.91 6.77 -1.07
CA HIS A 151 12.86 8.13 -0.57
C HIS A 151 14.27 8.58 -0.20
N GLN A 152 14.68 9.75 -0.67
CA GLN A 152 15.93 10.40 -0.30
C GLN A 152 15.65 11.49 0.72
N ASP A 153 16.28 11.42 1.88
CA ASP A 153 16.15 12.39 2.97
C ASP A 153 17.44 13.20 3.19
N ASP A 154 18.45 12.96 2.37
CA ASP A 154 19.75 13.59 2.48
C ASP A 154 20.36 13.96 1.11
N ALA A 155 21.47 14.66 1.14
CA ALA A 155 22.22 15.09 -0.05
C ALA A 155 23.20 14.03 -0.59
N ALA A 156 23.13 12.77 -0.14
CA ALA A 156 23.99 11.70 -0.60
C ALA A 156 23.68 11.32 -2.06
N ALA A 157 24.67 10.78 -2.76
CA ALA A 157 24.49 10.30 -4.13
C ALA A 157 23.90 8.88 -4.11
N TRP A 158 22.62 8.77 -4.43
CA TRP A 158 21.93 7.50 -4.55
C TRP A 158 21.98 6.97 -5.99
N SER A 159 22.18 5.67 -6.14
CA SER A 159 22.20 5.00 -7.43
C SER A 159 21.56 3.62 -7.36
N ALA A 160 20.91 3.24 -8.47
CA ALA A 160 20.34 1.92 -8.70
C ALA A 160 21.08 1.24 -9.86
N THR A 161 21.56 0.04 -9.64
CA THR A 161 22.25 -0.76 -10.66
C THR A 161 21.50 -2.05 -10.87
N HIS A 162 21.04 -2.27 -12.10
CA HIS A 162 20.47 -3.53 -12.55
C HIS A 162 21.52 -4.36 -13.29
N VAL A 163 21.57 -5.65 -12.99
CA VAL A 163 22.39 -6.65 -13.69
C VAL A 163 21.48 -7.78 -14.14
N SER A 164 21.50 -8.14 -15.42
CA SER A 164 20.67 -9.24 -15.94
C SER A 164 21.10 -10.58 -15.34
N LEU A 165 20.13 -11.49 -15.09
CA LEU A 165 20.43 -12.82 -14.52
C LEU A 165 21.16 -13.75 -15.49
N ASP A 166 20.99 -13.55 -16.79
CA ASP A 166 21.70 -14.33 -17.82
C ASP A 166 23.15 -13.86 -18.03
N GLY A 167 23.52 -12.69 -17.47
CA GLY A 167 24.86 -12.13 -17.59
C GLY A 167 25.22 -11.62 -19.01
N THR A 168 24.30 -11.66 -19.96
CA THR A 168 24.57 -11.31 -21.36
C THR A 168 24.29 -9.84 -21.67
N THR A 169 23.37 -9.24 -20.92
CA THR A 169 22.97 -7.84 -21.11
C THR A 169 23.83 -6.92 -20.23
N ALA A 170 24.28 -5.81 -20.78
CA ALA A 170 25.07 -4.83 -20.03
C ALA A 170 24.31 -4.33 -18.79
N SER A 171 25.05 -4.14 -17.69
CA SER A 171 24.46 -3.56 -16.49
C SER A 171 23.97 -2.14 -16.73
N VAL A 172 22.80 -1.81 -16.18
CA VAL A 172 22.21 -0.47 -16.25
C VAL A 172 22.33 0.19 -14.89
N THR A 173 23.07 1.29 -14.81
CA THR A 173 23.22 2.08 -13.59
C THR A 173 22.63 3.47 -13.82
N ASN A 174 21.75 3.89 -12.93
CA ASN A 174 21.13 5.21 -12.97
C ASN A 174 21.29 5.91 -11.61
N ALA A 175 21.60 7.19 -11.67
CA ALA A 175 21.54 8.07 -10.52
C ALA A 175 20.06 8.30 -10.15
N LEU A 176 19.75 8.22 -8.86
CA LEU A 176 18.45 8.58 -8.33
C LEU A 176 18.49 10.07 -8.00
N THR A 177 17.73 10.88 -8.69
CA THR A 177 17.79 12.35 -8.60
C THR A 177 16.54 12.98 -7.98
N LEU A 178 15.50 12.18 -7.75
CA LEU A 178 14.26 12.62 -7.13
C LEU A 178 14.26 12.31 -5.64
N ASP A 179 13.68 13.17 -4.86
CA ASP A 179 13.52 12.95 -3.41
C ASP A 179 12.65 11.71 -3.13
N ASN A 180 11.65 11.46 -3.98
CA ASN A 180 10.78 10.30 -3.95
C ASN A 180 10.61 9.75 -5.35
N GLY A 181 10.63 8.43 -5.51
CA GLY A 181 10.44 7.87 -6.83
C GLY A 181 10.38 6.35 -6.87
N TYR A 182 10.28 5.85 -8.10
CA TYR A 182 10.24 4.43 -8.41
C TYR A 182 11.47 3.96 -9.14
N ILE A 183 11.80 2.71 -8.93
CA ILE A 183 12.76 1.95 -9.72
C ILE A 183 12.00 0.72 -10.25
N PRO A 184 11.95 0.46 -11.57
CA PRO A 184 11.29 -0.72 -12.09
C PRO A 184 11.95 -1.99 -11.55
N TYR A 185 11.18 -3.05 -11.30
CA TYR A 185 11.73 -4.34 -10.87
C TYR A 185 12.69 -4.91 -11.93
N ILE A 186 12.30 -4.86 -13.18
CA ILE A 186 13.11 -5.28 -14.32
C ILE A 186 13.08 -4.15 -15.35
N PRO A 187 14.22 -3.55 -15.72
CA PRO A 187 14.26 -2.54 -16.77
C PRO A 187 13.96 -3.18 -18.13
N THR A 188 13.44 -2.39 -19.06
CA THR A 188 13.08 -2.85 -20.41
C THR A 188 14.20 -3.58 -21.15
N THR A 189 15.43 -3.19 -20.89
CA THR A 189 16.64 -3.80 -21.50
C THR A 189 16.95 -5.20 -20.96
N HIS A 190 16.41 -5.56 -19.78
CA HIS A 190 16.62 -6.87 -19.14
C HIS A 190 15.41 -7.79 -19.23
N LEU A 191 14.37 -7.41 -19.99
CA LEU A 191 13.23 -8.30 -20.24
C LEU A 191 13.68 -9.51 -21.08
N ASN A 192 13.15 -10.69 -20.74
CA ASN A 192 13.51 -11.98 -21.31
C ASN A 192 14.95 -12.48 -21.05
N THR A 193 15.64 -11.91 -20.05
CA THR A 193 16.97 -12.35 -19.62
C THR A 193 16.95 -13.21 -18.35
N GLY A 194 15.78 -13.77 -18.01
CA GLY A 194 15.55 -14.53 -16.78
C GLY A 194 15.32 -13.66 -15.55
N GLY A 195 15.48 -12.34 -15.69
CA GLY A 195 15.28 -11.37 -14.63
C GLY A 195 16.47 -10.44 -14.40
N SER A 196 16.46 -9.76 -13.25
CA SER A 196 17.47 -8.74 -12.91
C SER A 196 17.81 -8.76 -11.43
N ILE A 197 19.07 -8.54 -11.11
CA ILE A 197 19.54 -8.22 -9.76
C ILE A 197 19.61 -6.70 -9.66
N LEU A 198 18.85 -6.12 -8.76
CA LEU A 198 18.84 -4.70 -8.45
C LEU A 198 19.65 -4.44 -7.18
N THR A 199 20.70 -3.64 -7.29
CA THR A 199 21.51 -3.18 -6.16
C THR A 199 21.34 -1.68 -6.00
N ILE A 200 20.91 -1.25 -4.80
CA ILE A 200 20.78 0.17 -4.46
C ILE A 200 21.94 0.57 -3.57
N LYS A 201 22.60 1.65 -3.95
CA LYS A 201 23.75 2.21 -3.25
C LYS A 201 23.48 3.65 -2.84
N LYS A 202 23.97 3.98 -1.65
CA LYS A 202 24.12 5.35 -1.17
C LYS A 202 25.62 5.67 -1.19
N ASP A 203 26.02 6.64 -2.01
CA ASP A 203 27.42 6.88 -2.38
C ASP A 203 28.06 5.60 -2.95
N THR A 204 28.97 4.96 -2.21
CA THR A 204 29.62 3.71 -2.60
C THR A 204 29.12 2.50 -1.80
N VAL A 205 28.24 2.70 -0.81
CA VAL A 205 27.81 1.67 0.12
C VAL A 205 26.51 1.04 -0.36
N ILE A 206 26.52 -0.30 -0.48
CA ILE A 206 25.30 -1.06 -0.80
C ILE A 206 24.32 -0.94 0.37
N GLN A 207 23.11 -0.52 0.09
CA GLN A 207 22.05 -0.41 1.07
C GLN A 207 21.18 -1.66 1.05
N ARG A 208 20.73 -2.09 -0.13
CA ARG A 208 19.90 -3.29 -0.33
C ARG A 208 20.14 -3.91 -1.71
N THR A 209 19.91 -5.22 -1.78
CA THR A 209 19.98 -6.00 -3.02
C THR A 209 18.72 -6.82 -3.17
N PHE A 210 18.13 -6.80 -4.36
CA PHE A 210 16.91 -7.53 -4.70
C PHE A 210 17.18 -8.41 -5.91
N THR A 211 16.56 -9.59 -5.94
CA THR A 211 16.58 -10.45 -7.11
C THR A 211 15.15 -10.52 -7.68
N PHE A 212 14.96 -10.02 -8.89
CA PHE A 212 13.70 -10.12 -9.61
C PHE A 212 13.85 -11.18 -10.70
N ARG A 213 13.13 -12.29 -10.54
CA ARG A 213 13.24 -13.45 -11.41
C ARG A 213 12.03 -13.56 -12.33
N GLU A 214 12.27 -13.66 -13.63
CA GLU A 214 11.21 -13.92 -14.59
C GLU A 214 10.77 -15.38 -14.53
N VAL A 215 9.46 -15.59 -14.46
CA VAL A 215 8.82 -16.92 -14.50
C VAL A 215 7.95 -17.01 -15.73
N CYS A 216 8.28 -17.99 -16.60
CA CYS A 216 7.45 -18.34 -17.73
C CYS A 216 6.44 -19.41 -17.29
N GLU A 217 5.15 -19.06 -17.29
CA GLU A 217 4.07 -20.00 -17.00
C GLU A 217 3.26 -20.28 -18.27
N PRO A 218 3.53 -21.39 -18.97
CA PRO A 218 2.91 -21.64 -20.27
C PRO A 218 1.49 -22.20 -20.17
N LYS A 219 1.07 -22.68 -19.00
CA LYS A 219 -0.20 -23.39 -18.82
C LYS A 219 -1.31 -22.49 -18.29
N TYR A 220 -0.98 -21.57 -17.39
CA TYR A 220 -1.95 -20.72 -16.72
C TYR A 220 -1.72 -19.24 -17.07
N THR A 221 -2.78 -18.44 -16.98
CA THR A 221 -2.65 -16.98 -17.13
C THR A 221 -2.26 -16.41 -15.77
N PRO A 222 -1.03 -15.86 -15.63
CA PRO A 222 -0.62 -15.21 -14.40
C PRO A 222 -1.47 -13.99 -14.11
N LEU A 223 -1.90 -13.82 -12.85
CA LEU A 223 -2.67 -12.68 -12.38
C LEU A 223 -1.74 -11.73 -11.62
N VAL A 224 -1.80 -10.45 -11.97
CA VAL A 224 -1.04 -9.38 -11.30
C VAL A 224 -1.82 -8.93 -10.08
N CYS A 225 -1.16 -8.90 -8.94
CA CYS A 225 -1.72 -8.41 -7.68
C CYS A 225 -0.91 -7.22 -7.18
N ASP A 226 -1.55 -6.06 -7.16
CA ASP A 226 -1.00 -4.84 -6.59
C ASP A 226 -1.64 -4.59 -5.23
N PHE A 227 -0.83 -4.30 -4.22
CA PHE A 227 -1.30 -4.00 -2.88
C PHE A 227 -0.40 -2.99 -2.19
N VAL A 228 -0.94 -2.30 -1.20
CA VAL A 228 -0.17 -1.35 -0.39
C VAL A 228 0.52 -2.12 0.74
N ASN A 229 1.85 -2.12 0.73
CA ASN A 229 2.67 -2.86 1.67
C ASN A 229 2.77 -2.16 3.05
N ARG A 230 3.55 -2.72 3.98
CA ARG A 230 3.75 -2.16 5.32
C ARG A 230 4.37 -0.76 5.33
N TYR A 231 5.09 -0.39 4.26
CA TYR A 231 5.69 0.94 4.12
C TYR A 231 4.71 1.99 3.59
N GLY A 232 3.50 1.56 3.17
CA GLY A 232 2.46 2.44 2.67
C GLY A 232 2.58 2.77 1.19
N VAL A 233 3.32 1.99 0.43
CA VAL A 233 3.52 2.15 -1.02
C VAL A 233 3.06 0.91 -1.77
N TRP A 234 2.81 1.07 -3.06
CA TRP A 234 2.41 -0.04 -3.92
C TRP A 234 3.52 -1.08 -4.06
N GLN A 235 3.13 -2.33 -3.94
CA GLN A 235 3.96 -3.50 -4.20
C GLN A 235 3.20 -4.45 -5.11
N THR A 236 3.90 -5.00 -6.11
CA THR A 236 3.33 -5.93 -7.07
C THR A 236 3.87 -7.33 -6.83
N ILE A 237 2.98 -8.30 -6.81
CA ILE A 237 3.29 -9.74 -6.83
C ILE A 237 2.45 -10.43 -7.91
N ILE A 238 2.82 -11.65 -8.27
CA ILE A 238 2.14 -12.39 -9.34
C ILE A 238 1.72 -13.77 -8.84
N PHE A 239 0.48 -14.12 -9.12
CA PHE A 239 -0.06 -15.46 -8.93
C PHE A 239 0.06 -16.26 -10.22
N PHE A 240 0.94 -17.26 -10.25
CA PHE A 240 1.31 -17.97 -11.47
C PHE A 240 0.48 -19.21 -11.75
N LYS A 241 -0.22 -19.76 -10.74
CA LYS A 241 -0.94 -21.02 -10.88
C LYS A 241 -2.43 -20.80 -11.17
N VAL A 242 -3.16 -21.91 -11.22
CA VAL A 242 -4.58 -21.91 -11.56
C VAL A 242 -5.37 -20.97 -10.65
N SER A 243 -6.17 -20.12 -11.27
CA SER A 243 -7.20 -19.34 -10.59
C SER A 243 -8.57 -20.03 -10.77
N LYS A 244 -9.43 -19.90 -9.76
CA LYS A 244 -10.81 -20.39 -9.80
C LYS A 244 -11.75 -19.26 -9.45
N SER A 245 -12.59 -18.84 -10.41
CA SER A 245 -13.63 -17.86 -10.15
C SER A 245 -14.93 -18.54 -9.73
N LYS A 246 -15.64 -17.93 -8.80
CA LYS A 246 -16.96 -18.36 -8.31
C LYS A 246 -17.89 -17.16 -8.25
N ILE A 247 -19.13 -17.34 -8.62
CA ILE A 247 -20.16 -16.32 -8.49
C ILE A 247 -21.17 -16.82 -7.44
N ALA A 248 -21.37 -16.01 -6.39
CA ALA A 248 -22.43 -16.20 -5.42
C ALA A 248 -23.58 -15.25 -5.81
N ILE A 249 -24.77 -15.79 -6.00
CA ILE A 249 -25.95 -15.00 -6.35
C ILE A 249 -26.84 -14.90 -5.12
N GLU A 250 -27.18 -13.68 -4.76
CA GLU A 250 -28.17 -13.36 -3.74
C GLU A 250 -29.43 -12.82 -4.40
N ASN A 251 -30.56 -13.38 -4.00
CA ASN A 251 -31.86 -12.89 -4.46
C ASN A 251 -32.85 -12.81 -3.30
N ILE A 252 -33.68 -11.79 -3.35
CA ILE A 252 -34.84 -11.63 -2.46
C ILE A 252 -36.06 -12.00 -3.28
N ALA A 253 -36.81 -13.02 -2.84
CA ALA A 253 -38.02 -13.46 -3.49
C ALA A 253 -39.24 -13.14 -2.61
N PHE A 254 -40.34 -12.78 -3.24
CA PHE A 254 -41.61 -12.57 -2.59
C PHE A 254 -42.70 -13.41 -3.26
N ASN A 255 -43.73 -13.73 -2.50
CA ASN A 255 -44.91 -14.44 -3.02
C ASN A 255 -46.02 -13.43 -3.31
N MET A 256 -46.54 -13.43 -4.50
CA MET A 256 -47.72 -12.69 -4.85
C MET A 256 -48.97 -13.50 -4.45
N MET A 257 -49.96 -12.87 -3.84
CA MET A 257 -51.28 -13.51 -3.67
C MET A 257 -51.97 -13.61 -5.03
N PRO A 258 -52.62 -14.75 -5.34
CA PRO A 258 -53.50 -14.81 -6.48
C PRO A 258 -54.64 -13.78 -6.32
N THR A 259 -54.85 -12.95 -7.34
CA THR A 259 -55.89 -11.92 -7.33
C THR A 259 -57.23 -12.43 -7.82
N ASP A 260 -57.24 -13.58 -8.50
CA ASP A 260 -58.38 -14.15 -9.14
C ASP A 260 -58.79 -15.47 -8.47
N VAL A 261 -60.07 -15.73 -8.34
CA VAL A 261 -60.63 -16.98 -7.78
C VAL A 261 -60.17 -18.18 -8.65
N ASP A 262 -59.99 -17.94 -9.93
CA ASP A 262 -59.59 -18.93 -10.94
C ASP A 262 -58.21 -18.58 -11.48
N TYR A 263 -57.16 -18.76 -10.64
CA TYR A 263 -55.77 -18.42 -11.02
C TYR A 263 -55.16 -19.45 -11.97
N SER A 264 -54.40 -18.98 -12.93
CA SER A 264 -53.67 -19.84 -13.86
C SER A 264 -52.51 -20.54 -13.17
N THR A 265 -52.39 -21.86 -13.29
CA THR A 265 -51.27 -22.66 -12.78
C THR A 265 -49.92 -22.37 -13.47
N SER A 266 -49.96 -21.65 -14.61
CA SER A 266 -48.77 -21.19 -15.34
C SER A 266 -48.28 -19.81 -14.86
N LYS A 267 -48.99 -19.14 -13.96
CA LYS A 267 -48.61 -17.84 -13.42
C LYS A 267 -47.60 -18.00 -12.27
N ASN A 268 -46.49 -17.28 -12.36
CA ASN A 268 -45.43 -17.31 -11.35
C ASN A 268 -45.88 -16.58 -10.08
N ILE A 269 -46.23 -17.29 -9.01
CA ILE A 269 -46.63 -16.70 -7.71
C ILE A 269 -45.40 -16.20 -6.95
N ARG A 270 -44.28 -16.94 -7.06
CA ARG A 270 -43.02 -16.52 -6.45
C ARG A 270 -42.19 -15.74 -7.46
N GLN A 271 -41.89 -14.50 -7.16
CA GLN A 271 -41.11 -13.61 -8.01
C GLN A 271 -39.88 -13.13 -7.28
N THR A 272 -38.80 -12.91 -8.02
CA THR A 272 -37.55 -12.34 -7.50
C THR A 272 -37.66 -10.82 -7.54
N PHE A 273 -37.44 -10.20 -6.42
CA PHE A 273 -37.47 -8.75 -6.28
C PHE A 273 -36.11 -8.12 -6.48
N ASN A 274 -35.10 -8.57 -5.92
CA ASN A 274 -33.76 -8.04 -6.08
C ASN A 274 -32.77 -9.19 -6.26
N THR A 275 -32.00 -9.16 -7.32
CA THR A 275 -31.00 -10.18 -7.60
C THR A 275 -29.69 -9.47 -7.87
N ASN A 276 -28.66 -9.82 -7.12
CA ASN A 276 -27.29 -9.37 -7.36
C ASN A 276 -26.34 -10.55 -7.18
N GLY A 277 -25.09 -10.36 -7.55
CA GLY A 277 -24.04 -11.38 -7.42
C GLY A 277 -22.76 -10.78 -6.92
N GLN A 278 -22.03 -11.63 -6.19
CA GLN A 278 -20.66 -11.37 -5.73
C GLN A 278 -19.73 -12.33 -6.44
N GLU A 279 -18.75 -11.80 -7.16
CA GLU A 279 -17.68 -12.59 -7.76
C GLU A 279 -16.56 -12.77 -6.73
N SER A 280 -16.07 -14.01 -6.61
CA SER A 280 -14.89 -14.35 -5.81
C SER A 280 -13.89 -15.11 -6.65
N ILE A 281 -12.62 -15.04 -6.28
CA ILE A 281 -11.53 -15.71 -6.98
C ILE A 281 -10.56 -16.32 -5.97
N THR A 282 -10.20 -17.59 -6.21
CA THR A 282 -9.12 -18.28 -5.51
C THR A 282 -7.88 -18.26 -6.40
N VAL A 283 -6.75 -17.82 -5.87
CA VAL A 283 -5.48 -17.70 -6.57
C VAL A 283 -4.37 -18.44 -5.84
N ASN A 284 -3.30 -18.81 -6.56
CA ASN A 284 -2.16 -19.53 -5.98
C ASN A 284 -0.85 -18.94 -6.50
N THR A 285 0.11 -18.71 -5.60
CA THR A 285 1.41 -18.12 -5.94
C THR A 285 2.28 -19.02 -6.83
N GLY A 286 2.09 -20.35 -6.76
CA GLY A 286 3.09 -21.31 -7.20
C GLY A 286 4.20 -21.47 -6.17
N TRP A 287 5.31 -22.06 -6.57
CA TRP A 287 6.45 -22.31 -5.68
C TRP A 287 7.20 -21.01 -5.41
N VAL A 288 7.33 -20.65 -4.14
CA VAL A 288 7.99 -19.43 -3.66
C VAL A 288 8.94 -19.75 -2.52
N LEU A 289 9.84 -18.83 -2.21
CA LEU A 289 10.78 -18.93 -1.09
C LEU A 289 10.13 -18.55 0.24
N GLU A 290 10.78 -18.88 1.33
CA GLU A 290 10.30 -18.68 2.71
C GLU A 290 9.94 -17.22 3.03
N HIS A 291 10.74 -16.24 2.57
CA HIS A 291 10.48 -14.82 2.81
C HIS A 291 9.14 -14.32 2.23
N TYR A 292 8.53 -15.08 1.29
CA TYR A 292 7.19 -14.76 0.78
C TYR A 292 6.11 -14.85 1.86
N SER A 293 6.38 -15.50 2.99
CA SER A 293 5.48 -15.49 4.15
C SER A 293 5.21 -14.07 4.65
N GLU A 294 6.26 -13.23 4.74
CA GLU A 294 6.13 -11.82 5.14
C GLU A 294 5.38 -11.01 4.08
N VAL A 295 5.65 -11.27 2.79
CA VAL A 295 4.95 -10.61 1.68
C VAL A 295 3.45 -10.94 1.72
N MET A 296 3.09 -12.22 1.96
CA MET A 296 1.69 -12.65 2.09
C MET A 296 1.03 -12.03 3.34
N GLN A 297 1.75 -11.93 4.46
CA GLN A 297 1.26 -11.25 5.65
C GLN A 297 0.96 -9.78 5.37
N GLN A 298 1.86 -9.07 4.69
CA GLN A 298 1.64 -7.67 4.30
C GLN A 298 0.45 -7.52 3.35
N LEU A 299 0.30 -8.45 2.39
CA LEU A 299 -0.86 -8.47 1.50
C LEU A 299 -2.17 -8.63 2.27
N LEU A 300 -2.26 -9.56 3.22
CA LEU A 300 -3.47 -9.79 4.01
C LEU A 300 -3.78 -8.64 4.99
N LEU A 301 -2.75 -7.90 5.42
CA LEU A 301 -2.90 -6.71 6.26
C LEU A 301 -3.12 -5.42 5.46
N SER A 302 -3.07 -5.50 4.13
CA SER A 302 -3.28 -4.36 3.25
C SER A 302 -4.74 -3.92 3.22
N ASN A 303 -4.95 -2.60 3.25
CA ASN A 303 -6.29 -2.01 3.10
C ASN A 303 -6.69 -1.82 1.64
N THR A 304 -5.73 -1.87 0.72
CA THR A 304 -5.96 -1.63 -0.70
C THR A 304 -5.27 -2.72 -1.51
N ILE A 305 -6.06 -3.55 -2.16
CA ILE A 305 -5.59 -4.68 -2.97
C ILE A 305 -6.29 -4.64 -4.32
N ARG A 306 -5.57 -4.94 -5.39
CA ARG A 306 -6.09 -5.05 -6.74
C ARG A 306 -5.59 -6.33 -7.41
N LEU A 307 -6.45 -6.98 -8.18
CA LEU A 307 -6.11 -8.08 -9.07
C LEU A 307 -6.40 -7.65 -10.51
N ASP A 308 -5.39 -7.63 -11.37
CA ASP A 308 -5.49 -7.12 -12.74
C ASP A 308 -6.27 -5.79 -12.83
N ASN A 309 -5.88 -4.81 -12.01
CA ASN A 309 -6.51 -3.49 -11.86
C ASN A 309 -7.96 -3.48 -11.30
N ARG A 310 -8.54 -4.63 -10.94
CA ARG A 310 -9.85 -4.70 -10.29
C ARG A 310 -9.69 -4.69 -8.76
N PRO A 311 -10.38 -3.83 -8.03
CA PRO A 311 -10.30 -3.81 -6.57
C PRO A 311 -10.88 -5.09 -5.97
N VAL A 312 -10.18 -5.65 -4.98
CA VAL A 312 -10.55 -6.87 -4.28
C VAL A 312 -10.39 -6.74 -2.78
N ILE A 313 -11.08 -7.59 -2.04
CA ILE A 313 -10.99 -7.71 -0.58
C ILE A 313 -10.55 -9.14 -0.26
N ALA A 314 -9.53 -9.29 0.58
CA ALA A 314 -9.07 -10.60 1.02
C ALA A 314 -10.13 -11.27 1.91
N VAL A 315 -10.49 -12.50 1.57
CA VAL A 315 -11.43 -13.34 2.34
C VAL A 315 -10.66 -14.27 3.27
N THR A 316 -9.46 -14.70 2.87
CA THR A 316 -8.57 -15.53 3.66
C THR A 316 -8.22 -14.82 4.98
N LYS A 317 -8.58 -15.42 6.12
CA LYS A 317 -8.37 -14.86 7.47
C LYS A 317 -7.23 -15.51 8.24
N SER A 318 -6.71 -16.59 7.74
CA SER A 318 -5.58 -17.32 8.32
C SER A 318 -4.64 -17.79 7.25
N LEU A 319 -3.37 -17.74 7.52
CA LEU A 319 -2.30 -18.19 6.63
C LEU A 319 -1.31 -19.00 7.45
N ASP A 320 -1.05 -20.23 7.02
CA ASP A 320 0.01 -21.04 7.61
C ASP A 320 1.36 -20.54 7.09
N MET A 321 2.20 -20.10 8.01
CA MET A 321 3.56 -19.69 7.68
C MET A 321 4.49 -20.90 7.76
N PHE A 322 5.10 -21.23 6.64
CA PHE A 322 6.02 -22.36 6.56
C PHE A 322 7.45 -21.86 6.81
N THR A 323 8.09 -22.41 7.83
CA THR A 323 9.48 -22.15 8.22
C THR A 323 10.29 -23.45 8.15
N SER A 324 10.40 -24.05 6.98
CA SER A 324 11.14 -25.31 6.86
C SER A 324 12.38 -25.16 6.00
N ILE A 325 13.53 -25.41 6.61
CA ILE A 325 14.84 -25.46 5.94
C ILE A 325 14.88 -26.55 4.87
N ASN A 326 14.03 -27.58 4.96
CA ASN A 326 14.03 -28.74 4.09
C ASN A 326 12.95 -28.72 2.98
N GLU A 327 11.89 -27.93 3.15
CA GLU A 327 10.82 -27.82 2.16
C GLU A 327 11.00 -26.57 1.27
N ARG A 328 11.56 -26.78 0.09
CA ARG A 328 11.71 -25.71 -0.91
C ARG A 328 10.44 -25.43 -1.70
N ASN A 329 9.35 -26.15 -1.41
CA ASN A 329 8.11 -26.12 -2.19
C ASN A 329 6.97 -25.45 -1.43
N ILE A 330 7.20 -24.23 -0.99
CA ILE A 330 6.18 -23.40 -0.33
C ILE A 330 5.27 -22.80 -1.39
N ASN A 331 3.96 -22.88 -1.20
CA ASN A 331 2.99 -22.15 -2.01
C ASN A 331 1.85 -21.63 -1.15
N TYR A 332 1.26 -20.53 -1.57
CA TYR A 332 0.15 -19.89 -0.86
C TYR A 332 -1.07 -19.85 -1.77
N THR A 333 -2.21 -20.22 -1.20
CA THR A 333 -3.53 -20.11 -1.85
C THR A 333 -4.36 -19.09 -1.08
N LEU A 334 -4.88 -18.10 -1.78
CA LEU A 334 -5.65 -17.01 -1.21
C LEU A 334 -6.99 -16.85 -1.93
N ASP A 335 -8.01 -16.49 -1.16
CA ASP A 335 -9.35 -16.20 -1.64
C ASP A 335 -9.63 -14.70 -1.55
N PHE A 336 -10.14 -14.14 -2.64
CA PHE A 336 -10.53 -12.75 -2.74
C PHE A 336 -11.97 -12.62 -3.23
N ASN A 337 -12.67 -11.61 -2.72
CA ASN A 337 -13.91 -11.12 -3.31
C ASN A 337 -13.63 -9.84 -4.10
N TYR A 338 -14.18 -9.73 -5.29
CA TYR A 338 -14.15 -8.44 -6.00
C TYR A 338 -14.99 -7.42 -5.21
N ALA A 339 -14.47 -6.21 -5.06
CA ALA A 339 -15.12 -5.19 -4.21
C ALA A 339 -16.46 -4.69 -4.77
N ASN A 340 -16.63 -4.77 -6.09
CA ASN A 340 -17.84 -4.33 -6.76
C ASN A 340 -18.81 -5.48 -7.00
N PRO A 341 -20.12 -5.29 -6.80
CA PRO A 341 -21.12 -6.26 -7.17
C PRO A 341 -21.19 -6.43 -8.70
N ILE A 342 -21.75 -7.55 -9.17
CA ILE A 342 -21.83 -7.86 -10.61
C ILE A 342 -22.80 -6.90 -11.31
N ILE A 343 -23.93 -6.61 -10.68
CA ILE A 343 -24.95 -5.72 -11.24
C ILE A 343 -24.88 -4.37 -10.51
N ASN A 344 -24.79 -3.30 -11.28
CA ASN A 344 -24.94 -1.94 -10.76
C ASN A 344 -26.42 -1.66 -10.47
N ASN A 345 -26.88 -2.05 -9.31
CA ASN A 345 -28.24 -1.90 -8.87
C ASN A 345 -28.32 -0.69 -7.92
N ILE A 346 -28.93 0.38 -8.39
CA ILE A 346 -29.29 1.53 -7.55
C ILE A 346 -30.60 1.17 -6.85
N GLN A 347 -30.55 0.95 -5.55
CA GLN A 347 -31.73 0.74 -4.71
C GLN A 347 -32.24 2.08 -4.16
#